data_65407af244ec28aed2230b53db43d6b4
#
_entry.id   65407af244ec28aed2230b53db43d6b4
#
_cell.length_a   1.000
_cell.length_b   1.000
_cell.length_c   1.000
_cell.angle_alpha   90.00
_cell.angle_beta   90.00
_cell.angle_gamma   90.00
#
_symmetry.space_group_name_H-M   'P 1'
#
loop_
_entity.id
_entity.type
_entity.pdbx_description
1 polymer ?
#
loop_
_entity_poly.entity_id
_entity_poly.type
_entity_poly.pdbx_seq_one_letter_code
_entity_poly.pdbx_strand_id
1 'polypeptide(L)'
;DPLQRDSSRLVCNAVGNSLNDASKVRPEFALEVARRWMEEDQQGPWTRHVVDKGLRTLVKFGDARAMEILGLEELKVEAVARLKSVGPIAPNSNLDLELEVRNLGQQETRAALVCELETTGKNSSKPRRRRRRLGSLLLPMGESCVFRVRERVYDKKNTPLLDGVGHVRFFLNGKEEAEALFELKR
;
A
#
# COMPACT_ATOMS: atom_id res chain seq x y z
N ASP A 1 25.68 -5.50 8.64
CA ASP A 1 25.63 -4.02 8.73
C ASP A 1 25.07 -3.63 10.10
N PRO A 2 25.83 -2.98 10.99
CA PRO A 2 25.37 -2.70 12.35
C PRO A 2 24.22 -1.69 12.44
N LEU A 3 24.01 -0.88 11.40
CA LEU A 3 23.02 0.21 11.44
C LEU A 3 21.57 -0.27 11.35
N GLN A 4 21.29 -1.46 10.84
CA GLN A 4 19.91 -1.99 10.82
C GLN A 4 19.38 -2.31 12.23
N ARG A 5 20.27 -2.44 13.22
CA ARG A 5 19.95 -2.74 14.63
C ARG A 5 20.13 -1.54 15.55
N ASP A 6 20.40 -0.36 15.00
CA ASP A 6 20.59 0.85 15.78
C ASP A 6 19.33 1.16 16.60
N SER A 7 19.49 1.56 17.87
CA SER A 7 18.39 1.93 18.73
C SER A 7 17.72 3.26 18.36
N SER A 8 18.40 4.07 17.55
CA SER A 8 17.87 5.33 17.06
C SER A 8 16.87 5.13 15.92
N ARG A 9 15.61 5.50 16.16
CA ARG A 9 14.57 5.49 15.12
C ARG A 9 14.95 6.32 13.88
N LEU A 10 15.75 7.37 14.06
CA LEU A 10 16.22 8.21 12.95
C LEU A 10 17.16 7.43 12.05
N VAL A 11 18.13 6.71 12.64
CA VAL A 11 19.07 5.86 11.91
C VAL A 11 18.33 4.73 11.19
N CYS A 12 17.47 4.00 11.88
CA CYS A 12 16.64 2.94 11.28
C CYS A 12 15.81 3.46 10.10
N ASN A 13 15.23 4.65 10.23
CA ASN A 13 14.49 5.27 9.14
C ASN A 13 15.38 5.62 7.94
N ALA A 14 16.60 6.11 8.16
CA ALA A 14 17.54 6.43 7.10
C ALA A 14 17.99 5.16 6.36
N VAL A 15 18.34 4.11 7.10
CA VAL A 15 18.72 2.79 6.53
C VAL A 15 17.57 2.20 5.71
N GLY A 16 16.35 2.18 6.25
CA GLY A 16 15.18 1.71 5.49
C GLY A 16 14.88 2.54 4.24
N ASN A 17 15.09 3.86 4.27
CA ASN A 17 14.96 4.71 3.09
C ASN A 17 16.01 4.37 2.03
N SER A 18 17.28 4.20 2.44
CA SER A 18 18.37 3.82 1.53
C SER A 18 18.11 2.46 0.87
N LEU A 19 17.65 1.47 1.64
CA LEU A 19 17.27 0.17 1.09
C LEU A 19 16.10 0.29 0.11
N ASN A 20 15.08 1.13 0.42
CA ASN A 20 13.98 1.36 -0.50
C ASN A 20 14.42 2.09 -1.79
N ASP A 21 15.38 2.98 -1.73
CA ASP A 21 15.89 3.63 -2.93
C ASP A 21 16.70 2.64 -3.76
N ALA A 22 17.50 1.77 -3.14
CA ALA A 22 18.15 0.65 -3.80
C ALA A 22 17.13 -0.30 -4.46
N SER A 23 16.00 -0.59 -3.81
CA SER A 23 14.97 -1.49 -4.33
C SER A 23 14.31 -1.02 -5.64
N LYS A 24 14.30 0.28 -5.89
CA LYS A 24 13.76 0.86 -7.13
C LYS A 24 14.66 0.65 -8.34
N VAL A 25 15.98 0.53 -8.11
CA VAL A 25 16.99 0.43 -9.17
C VAL A 25 17.53 -0.99 -9.29
N ARG A 26 17.72 -1.66 -8.14
CA ARG A 26 18.29 -3.00 -8.03
C ARG A 26 17.47 -3.85 -7.05
N PRO A 27 16.26 -4.28 -7.45
CA PRO A 27 15.34 -5.01 -6.56
C PRO A 27 15.97 -6.30 -6.00
N GLU A 28 16.72 -7.05 -6.80
CA GLU A 28 17.36 -8.30 -6.37
C GLU A 28 18.32 -8.07 -5.20
N PHE A 29 19.16 -7.05 -5.30
CA PHE A 29 20.08 -6.66 -4.22
C PHE A 29 19.32 -6.31 -2.94
N ALA A 30 18.25 -5.51 -3.05
CA ALA A 30 17.49 -5.11 -1.89
C ALA A 30 16.77 -6.28 -1.20
N LEU A 31 16.27 -7.24 -1.99
CA LEU A 31 15.65 -8.46 -1.48
C LEU A 31 16.65 -9.37 -0.78
N GLU A 32 17.85 -9.54 -1.36
CA GLU A 32 18.94 -10.32 -0.75
C GLU A 32 19.36 -9.73 0.61
N VAL A 33 19.58 -8.42 0.66
CA VAL A 33 19.93 -7.71 1.89
C VAL A 33 18.82 -7.87 2.94
N ALA A 34 17.58 -7.67 2.54
CA ALA A 34 16.42 -7.78 3.43
C ALA A 34 16.27 -9.19 4.00
N ARG A 35 16.40 -10.24 3.17
CA ARG A 35 16.35 -11.64 3.61
C ARG A 35 17.44 -11.93 4.62
N ARG A 36 18.69 -11.59 4.31
CA ARG A 36 19.82 -11.79 5.21
C ARG A 36 19.60 -11.09 6.56
N TRP A 37 19.13 -9.83 6.58
CA TRP A 37 18.88 -9.13 7.84
C TRP A 37 17.76 -9.77 8.66
N MET A 38 16.72 -10.27 8.03
CA MET A 38 15.63 -10.98 8.70
C MET A 38 16.09 -12.34 9.24
N GLU A 39 16.99 -13.05 8.54
CA GLU A 39 17.59 -14.33 9.03
C GLU A 39 18.51 -14.11 10.21
N GLU A 40 19.33 -13.05 10.19
CA GLU A 40 20.26 -12.71 11.27
C GLU A 40 19.59 -12.20 12.55
N ASP A 41 18.39 -11.61 12.45
CA ASP A 41 17.70 -10.97 13.57
C ASP A 41 16.18 -10.99 13.40
N GLN A 42 15.60 -12.19 13.37
CA GLN A 42 14.16 -12.39 13.13
C GLN A 42 13.26 -11.70 14.16
N GLN A 43 13.73 -11.55 15.40
CA GLN A 43 12.94 -11.02 16.51
C GLN A 43 13.27 -9.56 16.85
N GLY A 44 14.24 -8.98 16.17
CA GLY A 44 14.62 -7.59 16.37
C GLY A 44 13.55 -6.61 15.87
N PRO A 45 12.95 -5.82 16.77
CA PRO A 45 11.88 -4.91 16.38
C PRO A 45 12.35 -3.86 15.38
N TRP A 46 13.60 -3.48 15.46
CA TRP A 46 14.20 -2.49 14.57
C TRP A 46 14.53 -3.06 13.20
N THR A 47 15.08 -4.29 13.13
CA THR A 47 15.37 -4.97 11.87
C THR A 47 14.11 -5.14 11.04
N ARG A 48 13.02 -5.64 11.65
CA ARG A 48 11.75 -5.76 10.97
C ARG A 48 11.21 -4.41 10.48
N HIS A 49 11.32 -3.35 11.27
CA HIS A 49 10.93 -2.01 10.88
C HIS A 49 11.73 -1.50 9.68
N VAL A 50 13.06 -1.69 9.69
CA VAL A 50 13.95 -1.28 8.60
C VAL A 50 13.63 -2.02 7.31
N VAL A 51 13.43 -3.33 7.39
CA VAL A 51 13.10 -4.18 6.24
C VAL A 51 11.71 -3.81 5.67
N ASP A 52 10.70 -3.65 6.51
CA ASP A 52 9.35 -3.22 6.07
C ASP A 52 9.40 -1.88 5.34
N LYS A 53 10.16 -0.94 5.90
CA LYS A 53 10.37 0.37 5.28
C LYS A 53 11.19 0.28 3.98
N GLY A 54 12.19 -0.59 3.94
CA GLY A 54 13.07 -0.82 2.80
C GLY A 54 12.35 -1.46 1.61
N LEU A 55 11.45 -2.38 1.88
CA LEU A 55 10.70 -3.08 0.83
C LEU A 55 9.34 -2.44 0.48
N ARG A 56 9.01 -1.28 1.08
CA ARG A 56 7.67 -0.66 0.90
C ARG A 56 7.28 -0.40 -0.56
N THR A 57 8.25 -0.12 -1.44
CA THR A 57 7.97 0.09 -2.86
C THR A 57 7.64 -1.24 -3.55
N LEU A 58 8.39 -2.30 -3.27
CA LEU A 58 8.12 -3.64 -3.81
C LEU A 58 6.76 -4.17 -3.33
N VAL A 59 6.47 -4.07 -2.04
CA VAL A 59 5.16 -4.45 -1.47
C VAL A 59 4.02 -3.65 -2.09
N LYS A 60 4.21 -2.35 -2.30
CA LYS A 60 3.20 -1.49 -2.96
C LYS A 60 2.86 -1.97 -4.37
N PHE A 61 3.80 -2.56 -5.08
CA PHE A 61 3.58 -3.11 -6.42
C PHE A 61 3.28 -4.61 -6.44
N GLY A 62 3.17 -5.26 -5.28
CA GLY A 62 2.76 -6.65 -5.17
C GLY A 62 3.89 -7.66 -5.45
N ASP A 63 5.17 -7.29 -5.19
CA ASP A 63 6.29 -8.23 -5.34
C ASP A 63 6.17 -9.36 -4.30
N ALA A 64 5.93 -10.58 -4.78
CA ALA A 64 5.69 -11.75 -3.95
C ALA A 64 6.87 -12.07 -3.01
N ARG A 65 8.11 -11.87 -3.48
CA ARG A 65 9.33 -12.13 -2.70
C ARG A 65 9.49 -11.14 -1.55
N ALA A 66 9.14 -9.87 -1.78
CA ALA A 66 9.13 -8.86 -0.72
C ALA A 66 8.05 -9.17 0.34
N MET A 67 6.91 -9.68 -0.08
CA MET A 67 5.84 -10.10 0.83
C MET A 67 6.24 -11.34 1.62
N GLU A 68 6.85 -12.34 0.99
CA GLU A 68 7.40 -13.53 1.64
C GLU A 68 8.40 -13.17 2.75
N ILE A 69 9.39 -12.31 2.47
CA ILE A 69 10.37 -11.84 3.45
C ILE A 69 9.70 -11.19 4.67
N LEU A 70 8.59 -10.49 4.46
CA LEU A 70 7.85 -9.81 5.52
C LEU A 70 6.80 -10.72 6.20
N GLY A 71 6.65 -11.98 5.76
CA GLY A 71 5.62 -12.90 6.26
C GLY A 71 4.21 -12.39 5.97
N LEU A 72 4.00 -11.80 4.79
CA LEU A 72 2.72 -11.34 4.28
C LEU A 72 2.14 -12.42 3.35
N GLU A 73 1.46 -13.37 3.94
CA GLU A 73 0.87 -14.51 3.23
C GLU A 73 -0.40 -14.13 2.47
N GLU A 74 -0.88 -15.04 1.62
CA GLU A 74 -2.20 -14.90 0.99
C GLU A 74 -3.29 -14.89 2.07
N LEU A 75 -4.22 -13.96 1.93
CA LEU A 75 -5.27 -13.73 2.91
C LEU A 75 -6.58 -14.38 2.47
N LYS A 76 -7.31 -14.94 3.45
CA LYS A 76 -8.72 -15.30 3.29
C LYS A 76 -9.55 -14.19 3.92
N VAL A 77 -9.98 -13.23 3.11
CA VAL A 77 -10.73 -12.06 3.56
C VAL A 77 -11.95 -11.81 2.68
N GLU A 78 -12.93 -11.16 3.26
CA GLU A 78 -13.99 -10.47 2.54
C GLU A 78 -13.81 -8.98 2.75
N ALA A 79 -13.79 -8.20 1.66
CA ALA A 79 -13.58 -6.77 1.74
C ALA A 79 -14.61 -5.99 0.91
N VAL A 80 -15.09 -4.89 1.48
CA VAL A 80 -16.05 -4.00 0.83
C VAL A 80 -15.56 -2.57 0.94
N ALA A 81 -15.44 -1.89 -0.20
CA ALA A 81 -15.13 -0.46 -0.25
C ALA A 81 -16.39 0.35 -0.52
N ARG A 82 -16.60 1.42 0.26
CA ARG A 82 -17.73 2.33 0.10
C ARG A 82 -17.23 3.76 -0.05
N LEU A 83 -17.72 4.45 -1.06
CA LEU A 83 -17.54 5.89 -1.19
C LEU A 83 -18.45 6.58 -0.17
N LYS A 84 -17.85 7.47 0.65
CA LYS A 84 -18.58 8.29 1.64
C LYS A 84 -18.83 9.71 1.12
N SER A 85 -18.06 10.14 0.12
CA SER A 85 -18.31 11.42 -0.57
C SER A 85 -19.63 11.35 -1.34
N VAL A 86 -20.41 12.42 -1.29
CA VAL A 86 -21.71 12.54 -1.96
C VAL A 86 -21.55 13.36 -3.24
N GLY A 87 -22.13 12.83 -4.33
CA GLY A 87 -22.10 13.48 -5.65
C GLY A 87 -20.77 13.39 -6.39
N PRO A 88 -20.66 14.07 -7.54
CA PRO A 88 -19.44 14.10 -8.33
C PRO A 88 -18.27 14.74 -7.57
N ILE A 89 -17.10 14.22 -7.82
CA ILE A 89 -15.85 14.66 -7.19
C ILE A 89 -15.17 15.68 -8.09
N ALA A 90 -14.90 16.86 -7.57
CA ALA A 90 -14.15 17.87 -8.32
C ALA A 90 -12.65 17.54 -8.34
N PRO A 91 -11.91 17.93 -9.41
CA PRO A 91 -10.45 17.86 -9.42
C PRO A 91 -9.83 18.61 -8.23
N ASN A 92 -8.74 18.08 -7.72
CA ASN A 92 -8.03 18.57 -6.53
C ASN A 92 -8.81 18.52 -5.21
N SER A 93 -9.95 17.84 -5.19
CA SER A 93 -10.69 17.52 -3.95
C SER A 93 -10.27 16.18 -3.36
N ASN A 94 -10.85 15.84 -2.22
CA ASN A 94 -10.63 14.59 -1.54
C ASN A 94 -11.79 13.62 -1.77
N LEU A 95 -11.45 12.35 -1.90
CA LEU A 95 -12.34 11.20 -1.81
C LEU A 95 -12.28 10.68 -0.39
N ASP A 96 -13.41 10.65 0.28
CA ASP A 96 -13.55 9.96 1.56
C ASP A 96 -14.16 8.57 1.31
N LEU A 97 -13.46 7.54 1.76
CA LEU A 97 -13.79 6.14 1.56
C LEU A 97 -13.80 5.41 2.90
N GLU A 98 -14.59 4.36 2.94
CA GLU A 98 -14.60 3.40 4.03
C GLU A 98 -14.32 2.02 3.45
N LEU A 99 -13.30 1.35 3.96
CA LEU A 99 -12.96 -0.02 3.64
C LEU A 99 -13.28 -0.89 4.86
N GLU A 100 -14.19 -1.81 4.70
CA GLU A 100 -14.49 -2.86 5.67
C GLU A 100 -13.79 -4.14 5.22
N VAL A 101 -13.03 -4.77 6.13
CA VAL A 101 -12.31 -6.01 5.87
C VAL A 101 -12.64 -7.00 6.97
N ARG A 102 -13.14 -8.17 6.62
CA ARG A 102 -13.39 -9.28 7.51
C ARG A 102 -12.37 -10.39 7.29
N ASN A 103 -11.72 -10.82 8.34
CA ASN A 103 -10.81 -11.97 8.30
C ASN A 103 -11.63 -13.27 8.35
N LEU A 104 -11.59 -14.06 7.28
CA LEU A 104 -12.23 -15.37 7.17
C LEU A 104 -11.26 -16.53 7.50
N GLY A 105 -10.00 -16.21 7.82
CA GLY A 105 -8.99 -17.17 8.23
C GLY A 105 -9.21 -17.68 9.65
N GLN A 106 -8.42 -18.68 10.03
CA GLN A 106 -8.51 -19.34 11.34
C GLN A 106 -7.54 -18.76 12.39
N GLN A 107 -6.86 -17.66 12.05
CA GLN A 107 -5.92 -16.99 12.95
C GLN A 107 -5.87 -15.49 12.65
N GLU A 108 -5.35 -14.74 13.61
CA GLU A 108 -4.99 -13.34 13.38
C GLU A 108 -3.94 -13.26 12.28
N THR A 109 -4.06 -12.30 11.38
CA THR A 109 -3.14 -12.16 10.26
C THR A 109 -2.75 -10.71 10.00
N ARG A 110 -1.57 -10.53 9.41
CA ARG A 110 -1.06 -9.22 9.04
C ARG A 110 -1.30 -8.96 7.56
N ALA A 111 -1.83 -7.80 7.24
CA ALA A 111 -2.08 -7.34 5.89
C ALA A 111 -1.33 -6.05 5.57
N ALA A 112 -0.68 -5.98 4.42
CA ALA A 112 -0.21 -4.74 3.83
C ALA A 112 -1.34 -4.13 2.99
N LEU A 113 -1.86 -2.97 3.39
CA LEU A 113 -2.93 -2.28 2.69
C LEU A 113 -2.36 -1.27 1.70
N VAL A 114 -2.77 -1.40 0.44
CA VAL A 114 -2.46 -0.47 -0.65
C VAL A 114 -3.75 0.03 -1.28
N CYS A 115 -3.81 1.34 -1.52
CA CYS A 115 -4.88 1.98 -2.27
C CYS A 115 -4.34 2.39 -3.65
N GLU A 116 -5.07 2.09 -4.71
CA GLU A 116 -4.82 2.56 -6.07
C GLU A 116 -5.95 3.46 -6.54
N LEU A 117 -5.62 4.68 -6.90
CA LEU A 117 -6.54 5.60 -7.57
C LEU A 117 -6.27 5.57 -9.07
N GLU A 118 -7.30 5.25 -9.86
CA GLU A 118 -7.28 5.29 -11.31
C GLU A 118 -8.19 6.40 -11.83
N THR A 119 -7.67 7.20 -12.74
CA THR A 119 -8.39 8.31 -13.43
C THR A 119 -7.96 8.38 -14.89
N THR A 120 -8.74 9.03 -15.72
CA THR A 120 -8.39 9.26 -17.14
C THR A 120 -7.87 10.69 -17.34
N GLY A 121 -6.75 10.82 -18.02
CA GLY A 121 -6.21 12.12 -18.44
C GLY A 121 -6.77 12.57 -19.77
N LYS A 122 -7.04 13.88 -19.93
CA LYS A 122 -7.63 14.45 -21.15
C LYS A 122 -6.82 14.16 -22.43
N ASN A 123 -5.50 14.05 -22.30
CA ASN A 123 -4.58 13.85 -23.44
C ASN A 123 -3.93 12.46 -23.42
N SER A 124 -4.56 11.47 -22.79
CA SER A 124 -4.00 10.12 -22.67
C SER A 124 -5.08 9.06 -22.87
N SER A 125 -4.80 8.12 -23.77
CA SER A 125 -5.63 6.92 -23.95
C SER A 125 -5.42 5.90 -22.83
N LYS A 126 -4.35 6.06 -22.03
CA LYS A 126 -4.04 5.15 -20.91
C LYS A 126 -4.53 5.73 -19.60
N PRO A 127 -5.16 4.93 -18.75
CA PRO A 127 -5.55 5.37 -17.42
C PRO A 127 -4.31 5.75 -16.60
N ARG A 128 -4.49 6.77 -15.78
CA ARG A 128 -3.48 7.21 -14.81
C ARG A 128 -3.71 6.49 -13.51
N ARG A 129 -2.78 5.68 -13.08
CA ARG A 129 -2.81 4.93 -11.82
C ARG A 129 -1.84 5.50 -10.82
N ARG A 130 -2.29 5.66 -9.59
CA ARG A 130 -1.48 6.10 -8.47
C ARG A 130 -1.70 5.17 -7.29
N ARG A 131 -0.67 4.40 -6.94
CA ARG A 131 -0.68 3.51 -5.77
C ARG A 131 -0.08 4.21 -4.56
N ARG A 132 -0.71 4.04 -3.41
CA ARG A 132 -0.22 4.48 -2.11
C ARG A 132 -0.36 3.34 -1.10
N ARG A 133 0.75 2.95 -0.47
CA ARG A 133 0.72 2.06 0.68
C ARG A 133 0.16 2.84 1.87
N LEU A 134 -0.90 2.34 2.48
CA LEU A 134 -1.57 2.97 3.62
C LEU A 134 -0.96 2.51 4.95
N GLY A 135 -0.38 1.32 4.97
CA GLY A 135 0.26 0.75 6.16
C GLY A 135 0.14 -0.76 6.21
N SER A 136 0.44 -1.29 7.38
CA SER A 136 0.17 -2.68 7.73
C SER A 136 -0.96 -2.73 8.75
N LEU A 137 -1.88 -3.66 8.55
CA LEU A 137 -3.04 -3.89 9.39
C LEU A 137 -2.86 -5.20 10.13
N LEU A 138 -3.38 -5.29 11.33
CA LEU A 138 -3.59 -6.52 12.05
C LEU A 138 -5.08 -6.85 11.96
N LEU A 139 -5.41 -8.01 11.44
CA LEU A 139 -6.79 -8.46 11.22
C LEU A 139 -7.07 -9.61 12.19
N PRO A 140 -7.81 -9.38 13.28
CA PRO A 140 -8.20 -10.42 14.21
C PRO A 140 -9.03 -11.52 13.53
N MET A 141 -8.92 -12.75 14.02
CA MET A 141 -9.65 -13.89 13.48
C MET A 141 -11.17 -13.67 13.59
N GLY A 142 -11.88 -13.83 12.46
CA GLY A 142 -13.34 -13.77 12.39
C GLY A 142 -13.95 -12.38 12.55
N GLU A 143 -13.16 -11.35 12.84
CA GLU A 143 -13.63 -9.99 13.06
C GLU A 143 -13.63 -9.15 11.79
N SER A 144 -14.49 -8.12 11.79
CA SER A 144 -14.49 -7.07 10.78
C SER A 144 -13.78 -5.82 11.31
N CYS A 145 -12.89 -5.27 10.50
CA CYS A 145 -12.20 -4.02 10.76
C CYS A 145 -12.63 -2.97 9.74
N VAL A 146 -12.88 -1.74 10.20
CA VAL A 146 -13.28 -0.64 9.32
C VAL A 146 -12.19 0.41 9.28
N PHE A 147 -11.73 0.74 8.07
CA PHE A 147 -10.69 1.74 7.82
C PHE A 147 -11.26 2.92 7.06
N ARG A 148 -11.03 4.12 7.57
CA ARG A 148 -11.36 5.36 6.85
C ARG A 148 -10.16 5.80 6.04
N VAL A 149 -10.35 5.95 4.75
CA VAL A 149 -9.31 6.31 3.80
C VAL A 149 -9.68 7.62 3.12
N ARG A 150 -8.74 8.55 3.11
CA ARG A 150 -8.87 9.81 2.35
C ARG A 150 -7.84 9.85 1.24
N GLU A 151 -8.30 9.93 0.00
CA GLU A 151 -7.46 10.05 -1.18
C GLU A 151 -7.71 11.37 -1.90
N ARG A 152 -6.64 12.02 -2.34
CA ARG A 152 -6.74 13.26 -3.11
C ARG A 152 -6.71 12.98 -4.61
N VAL A 153 -7.69 13.52 -5.32
CA VAL A 153 -7.77 13.47 -6.78
C VAL A 153 -6.94 14.61 -7.36
N TYR A 154 -5.67 14.35 -7.66
CA TYR A 154 -4.77 15.39 -8.19
C TYR A 154 -5.01 15.65 -9.66
N ASP A 155 -5.32 16.90 -9.98
CA ASP A 155 -5.36 17.44 -11.33
C ASP A 155 -4.14 18.34 -11.57
N LYS A 156 -3.39 18.07 -12.62
CA LYS A 156 -2.19 18.83 -12.96
C LYS A 156 -2.49 19.71 -14.17
N LYS A 157 -2.07 20.97 -14.13
CA LYS A 157 -2.25 21.94 -15.23
C LYS A 157 -1.80 21.40 -16.60
N ASN A 158 -0.64 20.72 -16.64
CA ASN A 158 -0.07 20.19 -17.88
C ASN A 158 -0.67 18.83 -18.32
N THR A 159 -1.40 18.17 -17.45
CA THR A 159 -2.03 16.87 -17.71
C THR A 159 -3.38 16.82 -17.01
N PRO A 160 -4.36 17.61 -17.47
CA PRO A 160 -5.66 17.70 -16.83
C PRO A 160 -6.40 16.37 -16.90
N LEU A 161 -7.24 16.13 -15.88
CA LEU A 161 -8.13 14.97 -15.84
C LEU A 161 -9.30 15.16 -16.78
N LEU A 162 -9.82 14.07 -17.30
CA LEU A 162 -11.06 14.01 -18.06
C LEU A 162 -12.22 13.72 -17.10
N ASP A 163 -13.37 14.33 -17.33
CA ASP A 163 -14.62 13.98 -16.67
C ASP A 163 -14.99 12.52 -16.98
N GLY A 164 -15.55 11.82 -16.04
CA GLY A 164 -15.95 10.43 -16.19
C GLY A 164 -15.79 9.61 -14.93
N VAL A 165 -15.79 8.29 -15.08
CA VAL A 165 -15.69 7.35 -13.96
C VAL A 165 -14.22 7.15 -13.58
N GLY A 166 -13.93 7.33 -12.30
CA GLY A 166 -12.68 6.94 -11.68
C GLY A 166 -12.86 5.72 -10.78
N HIS A 167 -11.77 5.01 -10.52
CA HIS A 167 -11.75 3.79 -9.72
C HIS A 167 -10.83 3.95 -8.52
N VAL A 168 -11.24 3.44 -7.37
CA VAL A 168 -10.39 3.26 -6.21
C VAL A 168 -10.37 1.79 -5.88
N ARG A 169 -9.18 1.16 -5.98
CA ARG A 169 -8.99 -0.25 -5.67
C ARG A 169 -8.16 -0.41 -4.41
N PHE A 170 -8.51 -1.40 -3.62
CA PHE A 170 -7.78 -1.76 -2.42
C PHE A 170 -7.15 -3.13 -2.58
N PHE A 171 -5.83 -3.17 -2.32
CA PHE A 171 -5.04 -4.39 -2.37
C PHE A 171 -4.62 -4.76 -0.96
N LEU A 172 -4.83 -6.01 -0.59
CA LEU A 172 -4.32 -6.62 0.64
C LEU A 172 -3.30 -7.69 0.25
N ASN A 173 -2.08 -7.61 0.75
CA ASN A 173 -0.97 -8.48 0.39
C ASN A 173 -0.84 -8.70 -1.14
N GLY A 174 -0.95 -7.60 -1.91
CA GLY A 174 -0.78 -7.60 -3.36
C GLY A 174 -2.00 -8.03 -4.19
N LYS A 175 -3.03 -8.63 -3.58
CA LYS A 175 -4.26 -9.05 -4.22
C LYS A 175 -5.33 -7.97 -4.12
N GLU A 176 -6.02 -7.70 -5.22
CA GLU A 176 -7.18 -6.79 -5.24
C GLU A 176 -8.35 -7.45 -4.51
N GLU A 177 -8.84 -6.80 -3.46
CA GLU A 177 -9.90 -7.35 -2.62
C GLU A 177 -11.17 -6.49 -2.60
N ALA A 178 -11.08 -5.20 -2.95
CA ALA A 178 -12.24 -4.32 -3.02
C ALA A 178 -12.04 -3.17 -4.01
N GLU A 179 -13.14 -2.71 -4.60
CA GLU A 179 -13.18 -1.55 -5.50
C GLU A 179 -14.36 -0.64 -5.14
N ALA A 180 -14.17 0.66 -5.31
CA ALA A 180 -15.22 1.66 -5.29
C ALA A 180 -15.09 2.56 -6.53
N LEU A 181 -16.23 2.97 -7.09
CA LEU A 181 -16.31 3.86 -8.24
C LEU A 181 -16.71 5.26 -7.77
N PHE A 182 -16.22 6.28 -8.48
CA PHE A 182 -16.64 7.67 -8.29
C PHE A 182 -16.79 8.38 -9.63
N GLU A 183 -17.66 9.36 -9.66
CA GLU A 183 -17.78 10.27 -10.81
C GLU A 183 -16.84 11.46 -10.62
N LEU A 184 -15.98 11.72 -11.61
CA LEU A 184 -15.15 12.92 -11.67
C LEU A 184 -15.85 13.94 -12.57
N LYS A 185 -16.05 15.15 -12.07
CA LYS A 185 -16.67 16.25 -12.83
C LYS A 185 -15.97 17.56 -12.50
N ARG A 186 -15.65 18.34 -13.53
CA ARG A 186 -15.07 19.69 -13.43
C ARG A 186 -16.11 20.76 -13.13
#